data_978294e009da3b0a62e91c0f46a48d5b
#
_entry.id   978294e009da3b0a62e91c0f46a48d5b
#
_cell.length_a   1.000
_cell.length_b   1.000
_cell.length_c   1.000
_cell.angle_alpha   90.00
_cell.angle_beta   90.00
_cell.angle_gamma   90.00
#
_symmetry.space_group_name_H-M   'P 1'
#
loop_
_entity.id
_entity.type
_entity.pdbx_description
1 polymer ?
#
loop_
_entity_poly.entity_id
_entity_poly.type
_entity_poly.pdbx_seq_one_letter_code
_entity_poly.pdbx_strand_id
1 'polypeptide(L)'
;MIAFLAFAGMANAQKPELVGSWLMTKAEVDGEIETPYFITEFKEDGNFLVMGMDFGTWEYNKSNNSIVLNSELDEDWNGERQILNLTQKELIVSKDGVTLFYNKVDVAEIMEANKNSGLLGIWEFKNMPNPEANTLLTFSEPDEFVMFERTEYSTATYHGTWIFDQHEHTLIIIGMNGDNGLKGKNNVVLMSEDALELENNGKIFKAHKKAKSTQKIERLTFSANDFYDENGNYKYEADIDKLPWQDPMEMMMGLVNVKHLVYNFFTLVENTEIFENKTLTADVNSNPQEQSLRIDFIFYGYDSYNLPEDAALPPNEFDEYNRLYPEADNAFRLTGSEQISTPAGTFDCAVVEVLIDDEARKKMWMVKDKPGIYAKIIDDKEGQFGHYRIYELQKID
;
A
#
# COMPACT_ATOMS: atom_id res chain seq x y z
N MET A 1 -11.31 49.66 -43.69
CA MET A 1 -12.02 48.43 -44.07
C MET A 1 -11.22 47.24 -43.48
N ILE A 2 -11.59 46.80 -42.31
CA ILE A 2 -10.92 45.75 -41.59
C ILE A 2 -11.67 44.48 -41.92
N ALA A 3 -11.01 43.55 -42.62
CA ALA A 3 -11.59 42.26 -42.94
C ALA A 3 -11.46 41.35 -41.70
N PHE A 4 -12.57 40.99 -41.07
CA PHE A 4 -12.67 39.92 -40.09
C PHE A 4 -12.61 38.59 -40.85
N LEU A 5 -11.47 37.89 -40.73
CA LEU A 5 -11.37 36.48 -41.07
C LEU A 5 -12.07 35.69 -39.96
N ALA A 6 -13.29 35.26 -40.24
CA ALA A 6 -13.97 34.27 -39.42
C ALA A 6 -13.26 32.93 -39.65
N PHE A 7 -12.48 32.48 -38.66
CA PHE A 7 -12.10 31.07 -38.54
C PHE A 7 -13.38 30.31 -38.19
N ALA A 8 -14.04 29.77 -39.19
CA ALA A 8 -14.99 28.69 -38.98
C ALA A 8 -14.17 27.46 -38.57
N GLY A 9 -14.04 27.25 -37.25
CA GLY A 9 -13.59 25.97 -36.74
C GLY A 9 -14.58 24.92 -37.26
N MET A 10 -14.14 24.03 -38.13
CA MET A 10 -14.87 22.80 -38.44
C MET A 10 -14.93 22.03 -37.10
N ALA A 11 -16.06 22.14 -36.40
CA ALA A 11 -16.40 21.19 -35.36
C ALA A 11 -16.55 19.84 -36.09
N ASN A 12 -15.53 19.02 -36.05
CA ASN A 12 -15.65 17.63 -36.44
C ASN A 12 -16.74 17.04 -35.54
N ALA A 13 -17.89 16.73 -36.14
CA ALA A 13 -19.00 16.14 -35.41
C ALA A 13 -18.55 14.71 -34.98
N GLN A 14 -18.14 14.58 -33.75
CA GLN A 14 -17.88 13.28 -33.16
C GLN A 14 -19.11 12.40 -33.35
N LYS A 15 -18.92 11.10 -33.54
CA LYS A 15 -20.02 10.14 -33.63
C LYS A 15 -20.51 9.82 -32.21
N PRO A 16 -21.72 10.26 -31.80
CA PRO A 16 -22.17 10.18 -30.42
C PRO A 16 -22.15 8.77 -29.85
N GLU A 17 -22.34 7.75 -30.67
CA GLU A 17 -22.33 6.35 -30.26
C GLU A 17 -20.95 5.87 -29.79
N LEU A 18 -19.86 6.50 -30.26
CA LEU A 18 -18.50 6.20 -29.83
C LEU A 18 -18.16 6.80 -28.46
N VAL A 19 -18.78 7.95 -28.14
CA VAL A 19 -18.51 8.65 -26.88
C VAL A 19 -18.87 7.77 -25.67
N GLY A 20 -17.99 7.77 -24.68
CA GLY A 20 -18.14 7.03 -23.42
C GLY A 20 -17.04 6.00 -23.20
N SER A 21 -17.24 5.15 -22.21
CA SER A 21 -16.25 4.18 -21.76
C SER A 21 -16.47 2.80 -22.37
N TRP A 22 -15.37 2.20 -22.79
CA TRP A 22 -15.34 0.93 -23.51
C TRP A 22 -14.32 0.01 -22.88
N LEU A 23 -14.78 -1.14 -22.37
CA LEU A 23 -13.92 -2.20 -21.85
C LEU A 23 -13.45 -3.08 -23.01
N MET A 24 -12.16 -3.10 -23.28
CA MET A 24 -11.58 -4.08 -24.20
C MET A 24 -11.64 -5.46 -23.56
N THR A 25 -12.26 -6.40 -24.24
CA THR A 25 -12.44 -7.76 -23.72
C THR A 25 -11.61 -8.80 -24.47
N LYS A 26 -11.24 -8.47 -25.71
CA LYS A 26 -10.52 -9.38 -26.59
C LYS A 26 -9.70 -8.58 -27.62
N ALA A 27 -8.52 -9.08 -27.91
CA ALA A 27 -7.71 -8.71 -29.07
C ALA A 27 -7.44 -9.97 -29.90
N GLU A 28 -7.54 -9.87 -31.22
CA GLU A 28 -7.20 -10.93 -32.15
C GLU A 28 -6.05 -10.45 -33.04
N VAL A 29 -4.92 -11.12 -32.96
CA VAL A 29 -3.67 -10.79 -33.65
C VAL A 29 -3.21 -12.03 -34.41
N ASP A 30 -3.16 -11.98 -35.73
CA ASP A 30 -2.73 -13.08 -36.59
C ASP A 30 -3.42 -14.43 -36.31
N GLY A 31 -4.68 -14.37 -35.84
CA GLY A 31 -5.51 -15.53 -35.47
C GLY A 31 -5.31 -16.04 -34.04
N GLU A 32 -4.40 -15.45 -33.26
CA GLU A 32 -4.27 -15.69 -31.84
C GLU A 32 -5.22 -14.74 -31.06
N ILE A 33 -5.76 -15.24 -29.94
CA ILE A 33 -6.71 -14.50 -29.10
C ILE A 33 -6.05 -14.14 -27.78
N GLU A 34 -6.05 -12.86 -27.49
CA GLU A 34 -5.65 -12.30 -26.19
C GLU A 34 -6.84 -11.66 -25.47
N THR A 35 -6.80 -11.60 -24.15
CA THR A 35 -7.83 -10.98 -23.31
C THR A 35 -7.22 -9.91 -22.41
N PRO A 36 -6.85 -8.74 -22.98
CA PRO A 36 -6.05 -7.75 -22.27
C PRO A 36 -6.79 -7.03 -21.14
N TYR A 37 -8.10 -6.89 -21.21
CA TYR A 37 -8.96 -6.15 -20.29
C TYR A 37 -8.38 -4.79 -19.87
N PHE A 38 -8.83 -3.71 -20.50
CA PHE A 38 -8.61 -2.35 -20.06
C PHE A 38 -9.71 -1.42 -20.57
N ILE A 39 -9.90 -0.29 -19.89
CA ILE A 39 -10.94 0.68 -20.23
C ILE A 39 -10.33 1.79 -21.09
N THR A 40 -10.97 2.04 -22.24
CA THR A 40 -10.72 3.21 -23.09
C THR A 40 -11.94 4.11 -23.00
N GLU A 41 -11.76 5.40 -22.74
CA GLU A 41 -12.83 6.39 -22.75
C GLU A 41 -12.63 7.37 -23.91
N PHE A 42 -13.63 7.49 -24.77
CA PHE A 42 -13.69 8.51 -25.82
C PHE A 42 -14.55 9.68 -25.35
N LYS A 43 -13.93 10.85 -25.15
CA LYS A 43 -14.60 12.05 -24.65
C LYS A 43 -15.20 12.87 -25.80
N GLU A 44 -16.25 13.61 -25.48
CA GLU A 44 -16.93 14.50 -26.45
C GLU A 44 -16.02 15.62 -27.01
N ASP A 45 -15.02 16.03 -26.22
CA ASP A 45 -14.05 17.06 -26.58
C ASP A 45 -12.95 16.58 -27.55
N GLY A 46 -12.96 15.28 -27.91
CA GLY A 46 -11.98 14.69 -28.82
C GLY A 46 -10.74 14.12 -28.09
N ASN A 47 -10.68 14.15 -26.79
CA ASN A 47 -9.63 13.45 -26.03
C ASN A 47 -10.02 12.00 -25.80
N PHE A 48 -9.02 11.10 -25.69
CA PHE A 48 -9.27 9.74 -25.22
C PHE A 48 -8.33 9.37 -24.09
N LEU A 49 -8.89 8.60 -23.15
CA LEU A 49 -8.14 8.09 -22.03
C LEU A 49 -8.02 6.57 -22.12
N VAL A 50 -6.92 6.04 -21.60
CA VAL A 50 -6.73 4.61 -21.38
C VAL A 50 -6.40 4.42 -19.92
N MET A 51 -7.21 3.61 -19.21
CA MET A 51 -7.07 3.40 -17.78
C MET A 51 -7.06 4.72 -16.97
N GLY A 52 -7.89 5.67 -17.36
CA GLY A 52 -7.99 7.00 -16.73
C GLY A 52 -6.86 7.99 -17.05
N MET A 53 -5.80 7.56 -17.73
CA MET A 53 -4.71 8.43 -18.17
C MET A 53 -5.06 9.09 -19.51
N ASP A 54 -4.74 10.36 -19.66
CA ASP A 54 -4.87 11.07 -20.94
C ASP A 54 -3.86 10.46 -21.93
N PHE A 55 -4.38 9.84 -22.97
CA PHE A 55 -3.58 9.10 -23.95
C PHE A 55 -3.42 9.84 -25.26
N GLY A 56 -4.26 10.87 -25.50
CA GLY A 56 -4.23 11.70 -26.69
C GLY A 56 -5.59 12.07 -27.24
N THR A 57 -5.68 12.21 -28.57
CA THR A 57 -6.89 12.68 -29.26
C THR A 57 -7.48 11.65 -30.19
N TRP A 58 -8.79 11.69 -30.38
CA TRP A 58 -9.51 10.84 -31.30
C TRP A 58 -10.45 11.64 -32.20
N GLU A 59 -10.64 11.16 -33.44
CA GLU A 59 -11.57 11.72 -34.40
C GLU A 59 -12.33 10.58 -35.11
N TYR A 60 -13.61 10.86 -35.45
CA TYR A 60 -14.37 9.96 -36.30
C TYR A 60 -14.25 10.37 -37.76
N ASN A 61 -13.68 9.52 -38.60
CA ASN A 61 -13.62 9.71 -40.06
C ASN A 61 -14.88 9.12 -40.69
N LYS A 62 -15.82 9.96 -41.00
CA LYS A 62 -17.11 9.58 -41.62
C LYS A 62 -16.93 8.92 -42.99
N SER A 63 -15.92 9.35 -43.77
CA SER A 63 -15.73 8.85 -45.13
C SER A 63 -15.30 7.40 -45.17
N ASN A 64 -14.50 7.02 -44.19
CA ASN A 64 -13.97 5.65 -44.08
C ASN A 64 -14.66 4.81 -43.01
N ASN A 65 -15.63 5.36 -42.28
CA ASN A 65 -16.23 4.74 -41.12
C ASN A 65 -15.17 4.19 -40.14
N SER A 66 -14.29 5.09 -39.71
CA SER A 66 -13.12 4.70 -38.90
C SER A 66 -12.88 5.67 -37.75
N ILE A 67 -12.07 5.26 -36.79
CA ILE A 67 -11.56 6.10 -35.72
C ILE A 67 -10.08 6.38 -35.98
N VAL A 68 -9.70 7.64 -35.95
CA VAL A 68 -8.29 8.05 -36.01
C VAL A 68 -7.84 8.41 -34.62
N LEU A 69 -6.78 7.77 -34.12
CA LEU A 69 -6.17 8.02 -32.82
C LEU A 69 -4.80 8.65 -33.00
N ASN A 70 -4.49 9.63 -32.12
CA ASN A 70 -3.16 10.24 -32.05
C ASN A 70 -2.73 10.28 -30.58
N SER A 71 -1.67 9.54 -30.26
CA SER A 71 -1.05 9.48 -28.94
C SER A 71 0.40 9.90 -29.02
N GLU A 72 0.86 10.66 -28.02
CA GLU A 72 2.29 10.95 -27.82
C GLU A 72 2.92 9.97 -26.84
N LEU A 73 2.11 9.21 -26.11
CA LEU A 73 2.57 8.27 -25.08
C LEU A 73 2.94 6.90 -25.67
N ASP A 74 2.23 6.47 -26.72
CA ASP A 74 2.40 5.14 -27.30
C ASP A 74 2.07 5.18 -28.81
N GLU A 75 3.08 5.01 -29.64
CA GLU A 75 2.97 5.07 -31.11
C GLU A 75 2.09 3.95 -31.68
N ASP A 76 1.93 2.82 -31.03
CA ASP A 76 1.09 1.70 -31.46
C ASP A 76 -0.40 2.07 -31.51
N TRP A 77 -0.77 3.07 -30.70
CA TRP A 77 -2.13 3.62 -30.72
C TRP A 77 -2.40 4.53 -31.92
N ASN A 78 -1.38 5.07 -32.56
CA ASN A 78 -1.56 6.03 -33.63
C ASN A 78 -2.14 5.41 -34.90
N GLY A 79 -2.96 6.20 -35.59
CA GLY A 79 -3.47 5.89 -36.90
C GLY A 79 -4.94 5.53 -36.95
N GLU A 80 -5.37 5.15 -38.15
CA GLU A 80 -6.77 4.90 -38.49
C GLU A 80 -7.15 3.44 -38.19
N ARG A 81 -8.27 3.26 -37.47
CA ARG A 81 -8.87 1.96 -37.17
C ARG A 81 -10.23 1.87 -37.82
N GLN A 82 -10.40 0.90 -38.70
CA GLN A 82 -11.67 0.61 -39.35
C GLN A 82 -12.70 0.13 -38.35
N ILE A 83 -13.89 0.72 -38.30
CA ILE A 83 -15.01 0.23 -37.51
C ILE A 83 -15.67 -0.92 -38.28
N LEU A 84 -15.57 -2.13 -37.74
CA LEU A 84 -16.21 -3.33 -38.27
C LEU A 84 -17.61 -3.51 -37.73
N ASN A 85 -17.83 -3.18 -36.46
CA ASN A 85 -19.14 -3.17 -35.81
C ASN A 85 -19.22 -2.03 -34.81
N LEU A 86 -20.38 -1.37 -34.72
CA LEU A 86 -20.69 -0.40 -33.69
C LEU A 86 -22.17 -0.47 -33.36
N THR A 87 -22.44 -0.82 -32.12
CA THR A 87 -23.77 -0.84 -31.52
C THR A 87 -23.78 0.00 -30.23
N GLN A 88 -24.90 0.04 -29.53
CA GLN A 88 -24.97 0.66 -28.21
C GLN A 88 -24.15 -0.08 -27.14
N LYS A 89 -23.77 -1.34 -27.38
CA LYS A 89 -23.13 -2.21 -26.40
C LYS A 89 -21.76 -2.74 -26.85
N GLU A 90 -21.47 -2.71 -28.14
CA GLU A 90 -20.29 -3.34 -28.71
C GLU A 90 -19.63 -2.42 -29.75
N LEU A 91 -18.30 -2.36 -29.69
CA LEU A 91 -17.45 -1.75 -30.68
C LEU A 91 -16.38 -2.76 -31.12
N ILE A 92 -16.26 -2.99 -32.43
CA ILE A 92 -15.20 -3.81 -33.01
C ILE A 92 -14.43 -2.94 -34.00
N VAL A 93 -13.12 -2.82 -33.80
CA VAL A 93 -12.23 -2.06 -34.69
C VAL A 93 -11.07 -2.92 -35.16
N SER A 94 -10.56 -2.61 -36.35
CA SER A 94 -9.39 -3.32 -36.89
C SER A 94 -8.37 -2.35 -37.47
N LYS A 95 -7.08 -2.70 -37.28
CA LYS A 95 -5.92 -2.01 -37.86
C LYS A 95 -4.79 -3.03 -38.08
N ASP A 96 -4.20 -3.05 -39.25
CA ASP A 96 -2.99 -3.80 -39.58
C ASP A 96 -3.00 -5.30 -39.16
N GLY A 97 -4.16 -5.97 -39.35
CA GLY A 97 -4.33 -7.39 -38.97
C GLY A 97 -4.74 -7.62 -37.51
N VAL A 98 -4.75 -6.58 -36.69
CA VAL A 98 -5.23 -6.63 -35.30
C VAL A 98 -6.71 -6.24 -35.25
N THR A 99 -7.53 -7.07 -34.61
CA THR A 99 -8.96 -6.75 -34.35
C THR A 99 -9.21 -6.66 -32.85
N LEU A 100 -9.78 -5.53 -32.41
CA LEU A 100 -10.05 -5.24 -31.01
C LEU A 100 -11.55 -5.25 -30.76
N PHE A 101 -11.96 -5.89 -29.69
CA PHE A 101 -13.36 -6.06 -29.29
C PHE A 101 -13.60 -5.35 -27.96
N TYR A 102 -14.59 -4.48 -27.94
CA TYR A 102 -14.93 -3.67 -26.78
C TYR A 102 -16.42 -3.84 -26.44
N ASN A 103 -16.69 -3.87 -25.15
CA ASN A 103 -18.05 -3.71 -24.60
C ASN A 103 -18.20 -2.33 -24.01
N LYS A 104 -19.32 -1.66 -24.31
CA LYS A 104 -19.64 -0.38 -23.68
C LYS A 104 -19.92 -0.59 -22.21
N VAL A 105 -19.33 0.23 -21.35
CA VAL A 105 -19.52 0.16 -19.92
C VAL A 105 -20.01 1.50 -19.37
N ASP A 106 -20.84 1.43 -18.34
CA ASP A 106 -21.21 2.57 -17.53
C ASP A 106 -20.36 2.57 -16.26
N VAL A 107 -19.45 3.53 -16.15
CA VAL A 107 -18.52 3.63 -15.03
C VAL A 107 -19.27 3.83 -13.69
N ALA A 108 -20.39 4.58 -13.70
CA ALA A 108 -21.17 4.78 -12.49
C ALA A 108 -21.86 3.49 -12.04
N GLU A 109 -22.35 2.67 -13.00
CA GLU A 109 -22.91 1.34 -12.70
C GLU A 109 -21.83 0.39 -12.16
N ILE A 110 -20.62 0.41 -12.72
CA ILE A 110 -19.48 -0.37 -12.21
C ILE A 110 -19.15 0.03 -10.77
N MET A 111 -19.03 1.32 -10.49
CA MET A 111 -18.72 1.80 -9.13
C MET A 111 -19.76 1.38 -8.11
N GLU A 112 -21.05 1.43 -8.48
CA GLU A 112 -22.13 0.99 -7.59
C GLU A 112 -22.13 -0.53 -7.41
N ALA A 113 -21.85 -1.30 -8.46
CA ALA A 113 -21.72 -2.75 -8.39
C ALA A 113 -20.52 -3.15 -7.51
N ASN A 114 -19.37 -2.50 -7.69
CA ASN A 114 -18.19 -2.72 -6.86
C ASN A 114 -18.48 -2.47 -5.38
N LYS A 115 -19.11 -1.33 -5.08
CA LYS A 115 -19.49 -0.96 -3.71
C LYS A 115 -20.39 -1.98 -3.03
N ASN A 116 -21.34 -2.54 -3.77
CA ASN A 116 -22.31 -3.49 -3.27
C ASN A 116 -21.86 -4.95 -3.41
N SER A 117 -20.69 -5.21 -3.96
CA SER A 117 -20.20 -6.56 -4.26
C SER A 117 -19.95 -7.44 -3.04
N GLY A 118 -19.66 -6.85 -1.86
CA GLY A 118 -19.13 -7.57 -0.69
C GLY A 118 -17.62 -7.83 -0.75
N LEU A 119 -16.95 -7.50 -1.86
CA LEU A 119 -15.51 -7.70 -2.04
C LEU A 119 -14.66 -6.67 -1.29
N LEU A 120 -15.19 -5.48 -1.00
CA LEU A 120 -14.43 -4.42 -0.35
C LEU A 120 -13.73 -4.90 0.93
N GLY A 121 -12.47 -4.55 1.06
CA GLY A 121 -11.59 -4.91 2.16
C GLY A 121 -10.42 -5.77 1.73
N ILE A 122 -9.87 -6.52 2.67
CA ILE A 122 -8.59 -7.19 2.56
C ILE A 122 -8.80 -8.70 2.53
N TRP A 123 -8.19 -9.35 1.56
CA TRP A 123 -8.28 -10.79 1.35
C TRP A 123 -6.89 -11.41 1.33
N GLU A 124 -6.67 -12.38 2.21
CA GLU A 124 -5.45 -13.19 2.21
C GLU A 124 -5.66 -14.41 1.33
N PHE A 125 -4.94 -14.48 0.22
CA PHE A 125 -5.03 -15.57 -0.74
C PHE A 125 -4.11 -16.73 -0.37
N LYS A 126 -4.61 -17.92 -0.56
CA LYS A 126 -3.87 -19.18 -0.47
C LYS A 126 -3.77 -19.82 -1.87
N ASN A 127 -2.80 -20.71 -2.04
CA ASN A 127 -2.58 -21.43 -3.31
C ASN A 127 -2.26 -20.52 -4.51
N MET A 128 -1.61 -19.39 -4.26
CA MET A 128 -1.10 -18.54 -5.33
C MET A 128 0.02 -19.26 -6.10
N PRO A 129 0.34 -18.82 -7.34
CA PRO A 129 1.42 -19.44 -8.15
C PRO A 129 2.75 -19.50 -7.43
N ASN A 130 3.06 -18.52 -6.59
CA ASN A 130 4.20 -18.56 -5.68
C ASN A 130 3.73 -19.03 -4.29
N PRO A 131 3.91 -20.31 -3.94
CA PRO A 131 3.43 -20.85 -2.65
C PRO A 131 4.21 -20.32 -1.44
N GLU A 132 5.39 -19.74 -1.65
CA GLU A 132 6.21 -19.13 -0.60
C GLU A 132 5.79 -17.69 -0.31
N ALA A 133 4.97 -17.08 -1.18
CA ALA A 133 4.49 -15.73 -0.96
C ALA A 133 3.25 -15.70 -0.08
N ASN A 134 3.24 -14.78 0.88
CA ASN A 134 2.00 -14.33 1.50
C ASN A 134 1.39 -13.27 0.60
N THR A 135 0.19 -13.54 0.06
CA THR A 135 -0.49 -12.66 -0.90
C THR A 135 -1.72 -12.04 -0.26
N LEU A 136 -1.71 -10.73 -0.17
CA LEU A 136 -2.83 -9.91 0.28
C LEU A 136 -3.38 -9.11 -0.89
N LEU A 137 -4.68 -9.11 -1.08
CA LEU A 137 -5.36 -8.30 -2.07
C LEU A 137 -6.38 -7.40 -1.39
N THR A 138 -6.25 -6.10 -1.57
CA THR A 138 -7.16 -5.10 -1.04
C THR A 138 -8.02 -4.56 -2.16
N PHE A 139 -9.33 -4.62 -2.01
CA PHE A 139 -10.30 -3.96 -2.89
C PHE A 139 -10.82 -2.71 -2.20
N SER A 140 -10.70 -1.56 -2.85
CA SER A 140 -11.12 -0.25 -2.37
C SER A 140 -12.11 0.41 -3.32
N GLU A 141 -12.93 1.32 -2.77
CA GLU A 141 -13.80 2.18 -3.61
C GLU A 141 -12.96 3.24 -4.34
N PRO A 142 -13.33 3.63 -5.56
CA PRO A 142 -14.47 3.08 -6.32
C PRO A 142 -14.16 1.78 -7.06
N ASP A 143 -12.91 1.56 -7.47
CA ASP A 143 -12.47 0.44 -8.33
C ASP A 143 -10.98 0.13 -8.20
N GLU A 144 -10.31 0.65 -7.16
CA GLU A 144 -8.89 0.43 -6.94
C GLU A 144 -8.62 -0.91 -6.25
N PHE A 145 -7.60 -1.62 -6.71
CA PHE A 145 -7.04 -2.71 -5.93
C PHE A 145 -5.53 -2.52 -5.72
N VAL A 146 -5.07 -3.07 -4.60
CA VAL A 146 -3.65 -3.23 -4.30
C VAL A 146 -3.40 -4.68 -3.97
N MET A 147 -2.50 -5.34 -4.70
CA MET A 147 -2.02 -6.66 -4.35
C MET A 147 -0.61 -6.56 -3.80
N PHE A 148 -0.42 -7.11 -2.63
CA PHE A 148 0.85 -7.17 -1.94
C PHE A 148 1.29 -8.64 -1.85
N GLU A 149 2.46 -8.93 -2.39
CA GLU A 149 3.10 -10.23 -2.28
C GLU A 149 4.40 -10.11 -1.48
N ARG A 150 4.54 -10.97 -0.50
CA ARG A 150 5.73 -11.01 0.34
C ARG A 150 6.27 -12.42 0.42
N THR A 151 7.53 -12.56 0.02
CA THR A 151 8.35 -13.75 0.27
C THR A 151 9.35 -13.46 1.38
N GLU A 152 10.16 -14.45 1.73
CA GLU A 152 11.29 -14.29 2.63
C GLU A 152 12.29 -13.20 2.17
N TYR A 153 12.52 -13.08 0.85
CA TYR A 153 13.59 -12.25 0.28
C TYR A 153 13.10 -11.01 -0.44
N SER A 154 11.80 -10.89 -0.68
CA SER A 154 11.26 -9.80 -1.51
C SER A 154 9.84 -9.42 -1.14
N THR A 155 9.51 -8.18 -1.43
CA THR A 155 8.14 -7.68 -1.46
C THR A 155 7.83 -7.14 -2.83
N ALA A 156 6.62 -7.34 -3.31
CA ALA A 156 6.10 -6.76 -4.54
C ALA A 156 4.72 -6.18 -4.30
N THR A 157 4.48 -4.99 -4.83
CA THR A 157 3.18 -4.33 -4.76
C THR A 157 2.69 -4.06 -6.17
N TYR A 158 1.46 -4.44 -6.44
CA TYR A 158 0.80 -4.24 -7.73
C TYR A 158 -0.44 -3.39 -7.52
N HIS A 159 -0.65 -2.43 -8.39
CA HIS A 159 -1.81 -1.55 -8.39
C HIS A 159 -2.62 -1.74 -9.65
N GLY A 160 -3.91 -1.51 -9.56
CA GLY A 160 -4.78 -1.54 -10.73
C GLY A 160 -6.23 -1.26 -10.38
N THR A 161 -7.11 -1.59 -11.30
CA THR A 161 -8.54 -1.43 -11.15
C THR A 161 -9.27 -2.77 -11.24
N TRP A 162 -10.48 -2.82 -10.72
CA TRP A 162 -11.29 -4.03 -10.72
C TRP A 162 -12.74 -3.72 -11.08
N ILE A 163 -13.38 -4.70 -11.69
CA ILE A 163 -14.80 -4.63 -12.08
C ILE A 163 -15.48 -5.90 -11.60
N PHE A 164 -16.54 -5.74 -10.81
CA PHE A 164 -17.41 -6.84 -10.43
C PHE A 164 -18.68 -6.84 -11.27
N ASP A 165 -18.90 -7.91 -12.01
CA ASP A 165 -20.16 -8.15 -12.72
C ASP A 165 -21.04 -9.09 -11.90
N GLN A 166 -22.08 -8.49 -11.30
CA GLN A 166 -23.04 -9.23 -10.47
C GLN A 166 -23.89 -10.22 -11.27
N HIS A 167 -24.15 -9.95 -12.54
CA HIS A 167 -24.99 -10.82 -13.37
C HIS A 167 -24.24 -12.06 -13.82
N GLU A 168 -22.97 -11.90 -14.20
CA GLU A 168 -22.11 -12.99 -14.62
C GLU A 168 -21.40 -13.67 -13.45
N HIS A 169 -21.46 -13.10 -12.24
CA HIS A 169 -20.66 -13.53 -11.09
C HIS A 169 -19.16 -13.58 -11.43
N THR A 170 -18.65 -12.50 -12.02
CA THR A 170 -17.26 -12.44 -12.43
C THR A 170 -16.56 -11.20 -11.85
N LEU A 171 -15.28 -11.34 -11.60
CA LEU A 171 -14.38 -10.30 -11.16
C LEU A 171 -13.28 -10.11 -12.21
N ILE A 172 -13.21 -8.94 -12.81
CA ILE A 172 -12.14 -8.58 -13.74
C ILE A 172 -11.11 -7.76 -13.00
N ILE A 173 -9.85 -8.20 -13.00
CA ILE A 173 -8.71 -7.51 -12.40
C ILE A 173 -7.83 -6.99 -13.51
N ILE A 174 -7.59 -5.67 -13.52
CA ILE A 174 -6.96 -4.92 -14.60
C ILE A 174 -5.71 -4.19 -14.06
N GLY A 175 -4.64 -4.11 -14.87
CA GLY A 175 -3.46 -3.31 -14.53
C GLY A 175 -2.36 -4.07 -13.79
N MET A 176 -2.56 -5.36 -13.48
CA MET A 176 -1.49 -6.16 -12.89
C MET A 176 -0.40 -6.50 -13.91
N ASN A 177 0.84 -6.23 -13.56
CA ASN A 177 2.01 -6.69 -14.30
C ASN A 177 2.42 -8.08 -13.78
N GLY A 178 2.78 -8.97 -14.71
CA GLY A 178 3.18 -10.34 -14.37
C GLY A 178 2.02 -11.35 -14.36
N ASP A 179 2.37 -12.64 -14.28
CA ASP A 179 1.43 -13.75 -14.22
C ASP A 179 1.26 -14.20 -12.75
N ASN A 180 0.36 -13.55 -12.06
CA ASN A 180 0.01 -13.92 -10.67
C ASN A 180 -1.24 -14.81 -10.58
N GLY A 181 -1.80 -15.19 -11.71
CA GLY A 181 -2.95 -16.06 -11.81
C GLY A 181 -4.32 -15.39 -11.61
N LEU A 182 -4.39 -14.14 -11.15
CA LEU A 182 -5.66 -13.41 -10.92
C LEU A 182 -5.92 -12.33 -11.98
N LYS A 183 -4.96 -12.02 -12.84
CA LYS A 183 -5.11 -11.02 -13.90
C LYS A 183 -6.23 -11.41 -14.87
N GLY A 184 -7.05 -10.44 -15.26
CA GLY A 184 -8.15 -10.64 -16.21
C GLY A 184 -9.43 -11.13 -15.54
N LYS A 185 -10.23 -11.91 -16.25
CA LYS A 185 -11.55 -12.34 -15.83
C LYS A 185 -11.45 -13.58 -14.93
N ASN A 186 -12.00 -13.45 -13.73
CA ASN A 186 -12.11 -14.52 -12.73
C ASN A 186 -13.58 -14.86 -12.52
N ASN A 187 -13.95 -16.13 -12.51
CA ASN A 187 -15.27 -16.58 -12.08
C ASN A 187 -15.32 -16.61 -10.55
N VAL A 188 -16.34 -16.00 -9.96
CA VAL A 188 -16.55 -16.04 -8.51
C VAL A 188 -17.29 -17.33 -8.16
N VAL A 189 -16.55 -18.33 -7.68
CA VAL A 189 -17.09 -19.67 -7.35
C VAL A 189 -17.78 -19.66 -6.00
N LEU A 190 -17.19 -18.94 -5.04
CA LEU A 190 -17.73 -18.76 -3.70
C LEU A 190 -17.46 -17.33 -3.25
N MET A 191 -18.45 -16.70 -2.64
CA MET A 191 -18.31 -15.43 -1.94
C MET A 191 -19.21 -15.41 -0.73
N SER A 192 -18.63 -15.20 0.44
CA SER A 192 -19.30 -14.99 1.71
C SER A 192 -18.72 -13.79 2.44
N GLU A 193 -19.13 -13.52 3.66
CA GLU A 193 -18.61 -12.43 4.48
C GLU A 193 -17.08 -12.57 4.72
N ASP A 194 -16.58 -13.79 4.84
CA ASP A 194 -15.21 -14.11 5.25
C ASP A 194 -14.43 -15.01 4.28
N ALA A 195 -15.08 -15.56 3.24
CA ALA A 195 -14.47 -16.48 2.29
C ALA A 195 -14.73 -16.09 0.84
N LEU A 196 -13.69 -16.17 0.00
CA LEU A 196 -13.73 -15.91 -1.44
C LEU A 196 -13.00 -17.03 -2.18
N GLU A 197 -13.64 -17.59 -3.22
CA GLU A 197 -13.00 -18.50 -4.16
C GLU A 197 -13.15 -17.95 -5.58
N LEU A 198 -12.03 -17.76 -6.25
CA LEU A 198 -11.96 -17.29 -7.63
C LEU A 198 -11.40 -18.39 -8.52
N GLU A 199 -12.00 -18.58 -9.68
CA GLU A 199 -11.49 -19.50 -10.70
C GLU A 199 -10.96 -18.68 -11.88
N ASN A 200 -9.72 -18.92 -12.27
CA ASN A 200 -9.09 -18.32 -13.44
C ASN A 200 -8.29 -19.39 -14.20
N ASN A 201 -8.57 -19.56 -15.47
CA ASN A 201 -7.89 -20.53 -16.34
C ASN A 201 -7.85 -21.97 -15.74
N GLY A 202 -8.94 -22.40 -15.11
CA GLY A 202 -9.07 -23.74 -14.52
C GLY A 202 -8.37 -23.90 -13.17
N LYS A 203 -7.80 -22.84 -12.59
CA LYS A 203 -7.22 -22.84 -11.25
C LYS A 203 -8.15 -22.14 -10.27
N ILE A 204 -8.28 -22.69 -9.07
CA ILE A 204 -9.08 -22.11 -8.00
C ILE A 204 -8.15 -21.48 -6.97
N PHE A 205 -8.36 -20.20 -6.72
CA PHE A 205 -7.68 -19.40 -5.71
C PHE A 205 -8.63 -19.18 -4.55
N LYS A 206 -8.18 -19.49 -3.33
CA LYS A 206 -8.99 -19.36 -2.12
C LYS A 206 -8.46 -18.24 -1.26
N ALA A 207 -9.36 -17.42 -0.77
CA ALA A 207 -9.00 -16.33 0.13
C ALA A 207 -9.95 -16.28 1.33
N HIS A 208 -9.45 -15.69 2.41
CA HIS A 208 -10.27 -15.29 3.55
C HIS A 208 -10.06 -13.81 3.87
N LYS A 209 -11.16 -13.22 4.29
CA LYS A 209 -11.17 -11.80 4.62
C LYS A 209 -10.37 -11.57 5.90
N LYS A 210 -9.47 -10.63 5.85
CA LYS A 210 -8.71 -10.19 7.04
C LYS A 210 -9.56 -9.20 7.82
N ALA A 211 -9.62 -9.37 9.13
CA ALA A 211 -10.19 -8.35 9.99
C ALA A 211 -9.34 -7.07 9.89
N LYS A 212 -9.99 -5.91 9.82
CA LYS A 212 -9.27 -4.64 9.95
C LYS A 212 -8.56 -4.62 11.30
N SER A 213 -7.33 -4.12 11.30
CA SER A 213 -6.59 -3.91 12.54
C SER A 213 -7.34 -2.91 13.43
N THR A 214 -7.26 -3.13 14.75
CA THR A 214 -7.72 -2.15 15.74
C THR A 214 -6.75 -0.97 15.90
N GLN A 215 -5.54 -1.11 15.36
CA GLN A 215 -4.54 -0.05 15.38
C GLN A 215 -4.95 1.08 14.45
N LYS A 216 -4.71 2.32 14.92
CA LYS A 216 -4.96 3.53 14.13
C LYS A 216 -3.65 4.05 13.58
N ILE A 217 -3.67 4.50 12.34
CA ILE A 217 -2.55 5.21 11.73
C ILE A 217 -2.58 6.64 12.27
N GLU A 218 -1.56 7.01 13.04
CA GLU A 218 -1.31 8.35 13.54
C GLU A 218 0.01 8.83 12.96
N ARG A 219 -0.05 9.43 11.76
CA ARG A 219 1.14 9.97 11.11
C ARG A 219 1.75 11.09 11.93
N LEU A 220 3.06 11.06 12.08
CA LEU A 220 3.81 12.06 12.82
C LEU A 220 4.15 13.23 11.88
N THR A 221 3.66 14.43 12.23
CA THR A 221 3.72 15.60 11.34
C THR A 221 4.71 16.69 11.78
N PHE A 222 5.43 16.48 12.88
CA PHE A 222 6.43 17.46 13.31
C PHE A 222 7.64 17.48 12.37
N SER A 223 8.29 18.62 12.28
CA SER A 223 9.35 18.92 11.33
C SER A 223 10.54 19.59 12.02
N ALA A 224 11.62 19.87 11.30
CA ALA A 224 12.78 20.59 11.83
C ALA A 224 12.41 21.94 12.47
N ASN A 225 11.41 22.64 11.94
CA ASN A 225 10.93 23.92 12.51
C ASN A 225 10.36 23.78 13.92
N ASP A 226 9.92 22.59 14.30
CA ASP A 226 9.44 22.31 15.66
C ASP A 226 10.58 22.21 16.67
N PHE A 227 11.78 21.82 16.23
CA PHE A 227 12.94 21.55 17.08
C PHE A 227 13.98 22.67 17.07
N TYR A 228 14.11 23.42 15.97
CA TYR A 228 15.09 24.47 15.79
C TYR A 228 14.43 25.84 15.64
N ASP A 229 15.11 26.88 16.07
CA ASP A 229 14.69 28.26 15.88
C ASP A 229 15.06 28.79 14.47
N GLU A 230 14.70 30.04 14.16
CA GLU A 230 14.98 30.67 12.87
C GLU A 230 16.49 30.81 12.57
N ASN A 231 17.36 30.71 13.60
CA ASN A 231 18.79 30.75 13.48
C ASN A 231 19.45 29.36 13.42
N GLY A 232 18.63 28.30 13.47
CA GLY A 232 19.08 26.93 13.48
C GLY A 232 19.55 26.43 14.85
N ASN A 233 19.25 27.15 15.95
CA ASN A 233 19.61 26.69 17.29
C ASN A 233 18.53 25.71 17.80
N TYR A 234 19.00 24.63 18.43
CA TYR A 234 18.13 23.65 19.04
C TYR A 234 17.39 24.24 20.26
N LYS A 235 16.07 24.09 20.30
CA LYS A 235 15.18 24.71 21.30
C LYS A 235 15.13 23.99 22.64
N TYR A 236 15.47 22.70 22.67
CA TYR A 236 15.18 21.79 23.78
C TYR A 236 16.44 21.23 24.46
N GLU A 237 17.57 21.96 24.40
CA GLU A 237 18.81 21.55 25.03
C GLU A 237 18.66 21.26 26.55
N ALA A 238 17.79 22.01 27.23
CA ALA A 238 17.47 21.79 28.63
C ALA A 238 16.65 20.54 28.94
N ASP A 239 16.15 19.82 27.92
CA ASP A 239 15.43 18.57 28.10
C ASP A 239 16.36 17.36 28.16
N ILE A 240 17.60 17.50 27.72
CA ILE A 240 18.61 16.44 27.68
C ILE A 240 18.77 15.80 29.07
N ASP A 241 18.98 16.63 30.10
CA ASP A 241 19.21 16.16 31.46
C ASP A 241 17.95 15.53 32.13
N LYS A 242 16.79 15.65 31.48
CA LYS A 242 15.53 15.10 31.98
C LYS A 242 15.22 13.71 31.44
N LEU A 243 16.02 13.24 30.50
CA LEU A 243 15.79 11.96 29.83
C LEU A 243 16.37 10.82 30.68
N PRO A 244 15.62 9.79 31.02
CA PRO A 244 16.08 8.71 31.91
C PRO A 244 17.30 7.96 31.39
N TRP A 245 17.48 7.89 30.07
CA TRP A 245 18.68 7.23 29.50
C TRP A 245 19.96 8.06 29.62
N GLN A 246 19.88 9.29 30.10
CA GLN A 246 21.07 10.09 30.46
C GLN A 246 21.72 9.60 31.76
N ASP A 247 21.00 8.84 32.59
CA ASP A 247 21.57 8.12 33.72
C ASP A 247 21.58 6.60 33.45
N PRO A 248 22.63 6.07 32.82
CA PRO A 248 22.75 4.64 32.53
C PRO A 248 22.66 3.75 33.79
N MET A 249 23.10 4.27 34.93
CA MET A 249 23.03 3.55 36.19
C MET A 249 21.58 3.41 36.67
N GLU A 250 20.78 4.47 36.57
CA GLU A 250 19.36 4.42 36.90
C GLU A 250 18.62 3.42 36.00
N MET A 251 18.91 3.40 34.70
CA MET A 251 18.38 2.41 33.77
C MET A 251 18.78 0.98 34.15
N MET A 252 20.06 0.74 34.42
CA MET A 252 20.52 -0.58 34.83
C MET A 252 19.84 -1.04 36.11
N MET A 253 19.70 -0.16 37.10
CA MET A 253 19.00 -0.48 38.37
C MET A 253 17.52 -0.75 38.14
N GLY A 254 16.86 0.01 37.25
CA GLY A 254 15.46 -0.20 36.88
C GLY A 254 15.21 -1.53 36.18
N LEU A 255 16.19 -2.02 35.44
CA LEU A 255 16.09 -3.22 34.61
C LEU A 255 16.71 -4.48 35.25
N VAL A 256 17.35 -4.38 36.44
CA VAL A 256 18.09 -5.50 37.08
C VAL A 256 17.23 -6.77 37.35
N ASN A 257 15.93 -6.59 37.52
CA ASN A 257 15.00 -7.69 37.75
C ASN A 257 14.13 -8.00 36.52
N VAL A 258 14.35 -7.32 35.38
CA VAL A 258 13.65 -7.56 34.14
C VAL A 258 14.49 -8.54 33.31
N LYS A 259 13.89 -9.62 32.87
CA LYS A 259 14.55 -10.61 32.00
C LYS A 259 14.12 -10.45 30.56
N HIS A 260 12.84 -10.16 30.37
CA HIS A 260 12.26 -10.00 29.05
C HIS A 260 11.28 -8.84 29.00
N LEU A 261 11.33 -8.10 27.90
CA LEU A 261 10.30 -7.16 27.49
C LEU A 261 9.63 -7.72 26.23
N VAL A 262 8.34 -7.94 26.28
CA VAL A 262 7.59 -8.49 25.15
C VAL A 262 6.69 -7.40 24.57
N TYR A 263 6.79 -7.21 23.28
CA TYR A 263 6.00 -6.21 22.52
C TYR A 263 5.11 -6.89 21.48
N ASN A 264 3.90 -6.38 21.32
CA ASN A 264 3.19 -6.51 20.07
C ASN A 264 3.83 -5.53 19.06
N PHE A 265 4.33 -6.06 17.98
CA PHE A 265 4.98 -5.29 16.93
C PHE A 265 4.11 -5.27 15.68
N PHE A 266 3.57 -4.11 15.37
CA PHE A 266 2.69 -3.91 14.24
C PHE A 266 3.47 -3.17 13.14
N THR A 267 3.44 -3.70 11.93
CA THR A 267 4.00 -3.06 10.74
C THR A 267 2.86 -2.80 9.77
N LEU A 268 2.69 -1.55 9.37
CA LEU A 268 1.72 -1.19 8.34
C LEU A 268 2.18 -1.76 7.00
N VAL A 269 1.30 -2.51 6.35
CA VAL A 269 1.54 -2.97 4.97
C VAL A 269 1.43 -1.77 4.05
N GLU A 270 2.44 -1.59 3.22
CA GLU A 270 2.57 -0.44 2.31
C GLU A 270 1.31 -0.25 1.45
N ASN A 271 0.86 1.01 1.33
CA ASN A 271 -0.35 1.40 0.58
C ASN A 271 -1.65 0.72 1.02
N THR A 272 -1.73 0.33 2.29
CA THR A 272 -2.93 -0.27 2.89
C THR A 272 -3.22 0.30 4.27
N GLU A 273 -4.37 -0.06 4.85
CA GLU A 273 -4.68 0.17 6.27
C GLU A 273 -4.46 -1.09 7.13
N ILE A 274 -3.67 -2.04 6.62
CA ILE A 274 -3.45 -3.32 7.29
C ILE A 274 -2.20 -3.25 8.14
N PHE A 275 -2.31 -3.77 9.36
CA PHE A 275 -1.13 -4.03 10.17
C PHE A 275 -0.85 -5.53 10.22
N GLU A 276 0.35 -5.92 9.87
CA GLU A 276 0.88 -7.21 10.29
C GLU A 276 1.26 -7.11 11.76
N ASN A 277 0.87 -8.12 12.55
CA ASN A 277 1.21 -8.21 13.95
C ASN A 277 2.19 -9.36 14.18
N LYS A 278 3.27 -9.07 14.90
CA LYS A 278 4.28 -10.03 15.35
C LYS A 278 4.57 -9.83 16.82
N THR A 279 5.13 -10.86 17.44
CA THR A 279 5.67 -10.73 18.80
C THR A 279 7.16 -10.43 18.69
N LEU A 280 7.58 -9.38 19.37
CA LEU A 280 8.98 -9.00 19.53
C LEU A 280 9.35 -9.20 20.98
N THR A 281 10.36 -10.01 21.27
CA THR A 281 10.89 -10.19 22.62
C THR A 281 12.27 -9.56 22.70
N ALA A 282 12.49 -8.77 23.74
CA ALA A 282 13.80 -8.25 24.08
C ALA A 282 14.32 -8.99 25.32
N ASP A 283 15.44 -9.67 25.20
CA ASP A 283 16.16 -10.26 26.32
C ASP A 283 16.98 -9.19 27.01
N VAL A 284 16.74 -9.01 28.32
CA VAL A 284 17.38 -7.95 29.12
C VAL A 284 18.43 -8.56 30.03
N ASN A 285 19.66 -8.11 29.86
CA ASN A 285 20.81 -8.47 30.73
C ASN A 285 21.35 -7.20 31.36
N SER A 286 20.95 -6.93 32.59
CA SER A 286 21.43 -5.76 33.35
C SER A 286 22.30 -6.16 34.52
N ASN A 287 23.54 -5.66 34.53
CA ASN A 287 24.48 -5.88 35.60
C ASN A 287 25.10 -4.57 36.09
N PRO A 288 24.47 -3.88 37.05
CA PRO A 288 24.98 -2.63 37.59
C PRO A 288 26.38 -2.72 38.21
N GLN A 289 26.80 -3.90 38.69
CA GLN A 289 28.13 -4.07 39.27
C GLN A 289 29.22 -4.05 38.21
N GLU A 290 28.94 -4.61 37.05
CA GLU A 290 29.84 -4.61 35.89
C GLU A 290 29.61 -3.39 34.98
N GLN A 291 28.66 -2.53 35.35
CA GLN A 291 28.24 -1.38 34.54
C GLN A 291 27.87 -1.78 33.11
N SER A 292 27.19 -2.93 32.98
CA SER A 292 26.79 -3.46 31.67
C SER A 292 25.26 -3.56 31.57
N LEU A 293 24.73 -3.13 30.44
CA LEU A 293 23.33 -3.30 30.05
C LEU A 293 23.31 -3.79 28.61
N ARG A 294 22.67 -4.93 28.40
CA ARG A 294 22.48 -5.49 27.07
C ARG A 294 21.00 -5.86 26.91
N ILE A 295 20.43 -5.47 25.80
CA ILE A 295 19.04 -5.74 25.45
C ILE A 295 19.03 -6.27 24.02
N ASP A 296 18.75 -7.58 23.90
CA ASP A 296 18.77 -8.29 22.64
C ASP A 296 17.35 -8.51 22.16
N PHE A 297 16.98 -7.98 20.97
CA PHE A 297 15.68 -8.20 20.38
C PHE A 297 15.64 -9.49 19.57
N ILE A 298 14.65 -10.32 19.84
CA ILE A 298 14.37 -11.57 19.14
C ILE A 298 13.01 -11.43 18.46
N PHE A 299 12.98 -11.53 17.15
CA PHE A 299 11.76 -11.50 16.36
C PHE A 299 11.21 -12.91 16.22
N TYR A 300 10.08 -13.21 16.88
CA TYR A 300 9.35 -14.45 16.67
C TYR A 300 8.34 -14.27 15.55
N GLY A 301 8.26 -15.28 14.65
CA GLY A 301 7.35 -15.26 13.50
C GLY A 301 7.97 -14.69 12.23
N TYR A 302 9.26 -14.42 12.24
CA TYR A 302 10.07 -14.46 11.05
C TYR A 302 10.50 -15.92 10.83
N ASP A 303 9.78 -16.67 10.01
CA ASP A 303 10.32 -17.86 9.34
C ASP A 303 11.36 -17.45 8.30
N SER A 304 11.99 -16.34 8.53
CA SER A 304 12.70 -15.60 7.52
C SER A 304 14.11 -16.00 7.38
N TYR A 305 14.62 -16.87 7.86
CA TYR A 305 15.84 -17.50 7.45
C TYR A 305 15.66 -18.97 7.84
N ASN A 306 15.82 -19.90 6.94
CA ASN A 306 16.20 -21.28 7.25
C ASN A 306 17.54 -21.29 8.02
N LEU A 307 17.64 -20.42 9.00
CA LEU A 307 18.66 -20.49 10.01
C LEU A 307 18.26 -21.67 10.88
N PRO A 308 19.19 -22.62 11.13
CA PRO A 308 18.97 -23.66 12.12
C PRO A 308 18.40 -23.03 13.39
N GLU A 309 17.50 -23.73 14.10
CA GLU A 309 16.89 -23.27 15.36
C GLU A 309 17.91 -22.75 16.41
N ASP A 310 19.18 -23.11 16.22
CA ASP A 310 20.34 -22.75 17.05
C ASP A 310 21.21 -21.63 16.44
N ALA A 311 20.94 -21.16 15.23
CA ALA A 311 21.53 -19.95 14.71
C ALA A 311 20.80 -18.74 15.32
N ALA A 312 21.11 -18.44 16.57
CA ALA A 312 20.87 -17.10 17.08
C ALA A 312 21.45 -16.12 16.06
N LEU A 313 20.60 -15.22 15.50
CA LEU A 313 21.13 -14.02 14.86
C LEU A 313 22.21 -13.48 15.81
N PRO A 314 23.40 -13.14 15.32
CA PRO A 314 24.42 -12.58 16.18
C PRO A 314 23.74 -11.50 16.98
N PRO A 315 23.84 -11.52 18.31
CA PRO A 315 23.19 -10.52 19.13
C PRO A 315 23.56 -9.17 18.51
N ASN A 316 22.56 -8.47 18.03
CA ASN A 316 22.78 -7.09 17.62
C ASN A 316 23.07 -6.37 18.93
N GLU A 317 24.36 -6.32 19.21
CA GLU A 317 24.90 -5.65 20.37
C GLU A 317 24.23 -4.29 20.45
N PHE A 318 23.54 -4.00 21.57
CA PHE A 318 23.08 -2.68 22.00
C PHE A 318 22.48 -1.74 20.89
N ASP A 319 22.87 -1.94 19.65
CA ASP A 319 22.56 -1.13 18.49
C ASP A 319 21.08 -1.03 18.13
N GLU A 320 20.28 -2.09 18.28
CA GLU A 320 18.85 -2.02 17.93
C GLU A 320 18.00 -1.42 19.04
N TYR A 321 18.36 -1.63 20.31
CA TYR A 321 17.71 -0.92 21.39
C TYR A 321 18.18 0.53 21.47
N ASN A 322 19.43 0.80 21.17
CA ASN A 322 19.93 2.17 20.98
C ASN A 322 19.22 2.90 19.88
N ARG A 323 18.78 2.22 18.81
CA ARG A 323 17.90 2.82 17.77
C ARG A 323 16.52 3.20 18.29
N LEU A 324 16.08 2.67 19.41
CA LEU A 324 14.88 3.11 20.09
C LEU A 324 15.13 4.33 20.98
N TYR A 325 16.38 4.56 21.44
CA TYR A 325 16.75 5.78 22.13
C TYR A 325 17.21 6.85 21.13
N PRO A 326 16.94 8.12 21.41
CA PRO A 326 17.49 9.20 20.59
C PRO A 326 19.01 9.19 20.65
N GLU A 327 19.64 9.19 19.50
CA GLU A 327 21.10 9.37 19.41
C GLU A 327 21.46 10.84 19.65
N ALA A 328 22.73 11.10 19.98
CA ALA A 328 23.19 12.46 20.27
C ALA A 328 22.98 13.45 19.11
N ASP A 329 22.92 12.93 17.89
CA ASP A 329 22.70 13.73 16.67
C ASP A 329 21.22 13.91 16.32
N ASN A 330 20.30 13.26 17.05
CA ASN A 330 18.87 13.38 16.80
C ASN A 330 18.29 14.56 17.57
N ALA A 331 17.34 15.25 16.95
CA ALA A 331 16.56 16.26 17.65
C ALA A 331 15.40 15.60 18.39
N PHE A 332 15.22 15.91 19.68
CA PHE A 332 14.12 15.37 20.49
C PHE A 332 13.54 16.44 21.40
N ARG A 333 12.30 16.23 21.83
CA ARG A 333 11.64 17.08 22.82
C ARG A 333 10.71 16.28 23.73
N LEU A 334 10.58 16.72 24.96
CA LEU A 334 9.56 16.24 25.89
C LEU A 334 8.29 17.04 25.69
N THR A 335 7.23 16.41 25.20
CA THR A 335 5.95 17.10 24.92
C THR A 335 4.97 17.04 26.08
N GLY A 336 5.28 16.26 27.12
CA GLY A 336 4.45 16.17 28.31
C GLY A 336 4.38 14.77 28.93
N SER A 337 3.25 14.49 29.54
CA SER A 337 2.96 13.22 30.19
C SER A 337 1.61 12.71 29.80
N GLU A 338 1.55 11.43 29.47
CA GLU A 338 0.33 10.72 29.10
C GLU A 338 0.22 9.41 29.86
N GLN A 339 -1.00 8.99 30.15
CA GLN A 339 -1.27 7.66 30.67
C GLN A 339 -1.59 6.73 29.51
N ILE A 340 -0.82 5.65 29.37
CA ILE A 340 -0.95 4.65 28.31
C ILE A 340 -1.37 3.33 28.90
N SER A 341 -2.44 2.74 28.36
CA SER A 341 -2.89 1.39 28.69
C SER A 341 -2.45 0.44 27.58
N THR A 342 -1.74 -0.61 27.95
CA THR A 342 -1.25 -1.67 27.09
C THR A 342 -1.65 -3.02 27.71
N PRO A 343 -1.45 -4.16 27.01
CA PRO A 343 -1.65 -5.47 27.61
C PRO A 343 -0.81 -5.72 28.86
N ALA A 344 0.36 -5.08 28.99
CA ALA A 344 1.21 -5.17 30.18
C ALA A 344 0.67 -4.39 31.39
N GLY A 345 -0.27 -3.47 31.19
CA GLY A 345 -0.83 -2.63 32.24
C GLY A 345 -1.05 -1.17 31.82
N THR A 346 -1.32 -0.33 32.80
CA THR A 346 -1.47 1.12 32.59
C THR A 346 -0.30 1.84 33.24
N PHE A 347 0.35 2.70 32.45
CA PHE A 347 1.59 3.36 32.82
C PHE A 347 1.48 4.88 32.68
N ASP A 348 2.06 5.62 33.63
CA ASP A 348 2.31 7.05 33.47
C ASP A 348 3.62 7.23 32.70
N CYS A 349 3.52 7.83 31.53
CA CYS A 349 4.63 7.96 30.60
C CYS A 349 5.04 9.40 30.39
N ALA A 350 6.34 9.63 30.20
CA ALA A 350 6.86 10.82 29.53
C ALA A 350 6.75 10.62 28.02
N VAL A 351 6.29 11.63 27.30
CA VAL A 351 6.15 11.58 25.83
C VAL A 351 7.34 12.28 25.22
N VAL A 352 8.08 11.52 24.41
CA VAL A 352 9.26 11.99 23.69
C VAL A 352 8.98 11.94 22.20
N GLU A 353 9.19 13.07 21.53
CA GLU A 353 9.20 13.14 20.07
C GLU A 353 10.64 13.28 19.59
N VAL A 354 10.98 12.53 18.54
CA VAL A 354 12.33 12.48 17.96
C VAL A 354 12.23 12.70 16.46
N LEU A 355 12.98 13.68 15.98
CA LEU A 355 13.24 13.89 14.56
C LEU A 355 14.62 13.31 14.25
N ILE A 356 14.66 12.27 13.43
CA ILE A 356 15.90 11.59 13.03
C ILE A 356 16.46 12.30 11.79
N ASP A 357 15.59 12.50 10.79
CA ASP A 357 15.85 13.27 9.58
C ASP A 357 14.52 13.85 9.06
N ASP A 358 14.52 14.44 7.88
CA ASP A 358 13.33 15.07 7.30
C ASP A 358 12.22 14.05 7.00
N GLU A 359 12.53 12.76 6.88
CA GLU A 359 11.60 11.70 6.54
C GLU A 359 11.28 10.75 7.71
N ALA A 360 12.11 10.71 8.75
CA ALA A 360 12.02 9.74 9.83
C ALA A 360 11.74 10.39 11.19
N ARG A 361 10.65 9.97 11.81
CA ARG A 361 10.13 10.51 13.08
C ARG A 361 9.78 9.37 14.03
N LYS A 362 9.97 9.60 15.33
CA LYS A 362 9.49 8.67 16.37
C LYS A 362 8.74 9.43 17.46
N LYS A 363 7.67 8.79 17.97
CA LYS A 363 6.99 9.23 19.18
C LYS A 363 6.99 8.09 20.17
N MET A 364 7.49 8.34 21.37
CA MET A 364 7.76 7.31 22.36
C MET A 364 7.12 7.66 23.69
N TRP A 365 6.49 6.69 24.33
CA TRP A 365 5.88 6.79 25.65
C TRP A 365 6.72 5.99 26.64
N MET A 366 7.61 6.67 27.33
CA MET A 366 8.55 6.09 28.27
C MET A 366 7.94 6.04 29.66
N VAL A 367 7.99 4.89 30.29
CA VAL A 367 7.44 4.66 31.61
C VAL A 367 8.28 5.40 32.66
N LYS A 368 7.67 6.34 33.40
CA LYS A 368 8.38 7.25 34.29
C LYS A 368 9.06 6.59 35.49
N ASP A 369 8.41 5.57 36.07
CA ASP A 369 8.90 4.84 37.23
C ASP A 369 9.76 3.63 36.85
N LYS A 370 9.97 3.40 35.56
CA LYS A 370 10.77 2.30 35.01
C LYS A 370 11.60 2.80 33.82
N PRO A 371 12.65 3.59 34.06
CA PRO A 371 13.51 4.08 32.99
C PRO A 371 14.01 2.94 32.11
N GLY A 372 14.04 3.15 30.82
CA GLY A 372 14.41 2.13 29.84
C GLY A 372 13.28 1.27 29.33
N ILE A 373 12.05 1.39 29.86
CA ILE A 373 10.88 0.70 29.37
C ILE A 373 9.95 1.68 28.62
N TYR A 374 9.59 1.33 27.40
CA TYR A 374 8.58 2.05 26.62
C TYR A 374 7.25 1.30 26.67
N ALA A 375 6.17 2.00 27.02
CA ALA A 375 4.82 1.45 26.93
C ALA A 375 4.36 1.36 25.47
N LYS A 376 4.72 2.37 24.66
CA LYS A 376 4.41 2.42 23.22
C LYS A 376 5.48 3.20 22.47
N ILE A 377 5.73 2.81 21.22
CA ILE A 377 6.55 3.55 20.26
C ILE A 377 5.81 3.58 18.94
N ILE A 378 5.78 4.74 18.29
CA ILE A 378 5.43 4.90 16.88
C ILE A 378 6.72 5.29 16.15
N ASP A 379 7.07 4.52 15.13
CA ASP A 379 8.21 4.75 14.25
C ASP A 379 7.65 4.98 12.85
N ASP A 380 7.71 6.23 12.40
CA ASP A 380 7.11 6.71 11.16
C ASP A 380 8.19 7.26 10.24
N LYS A 381 8.47 6.52 9.17
CA LYS A 381 9.43 6.91 8.14
C LYS A 381 8.72 7.00 6.80
N GLU A 382 8.85 8.15 6.14
CA GLU A 382 8.36 8.42 4.79
C GLU A 382 9.39 8.01 3.72
N GLY A 383 9.05 8.17 2.43
CA GLY A 383 9.96 7.94 1.31
C GLY A 383 9.98 6.52 0.75
N GLN A 384 10.88 6.25 -0.20
CA GLN A 384 10.95 5.01 -0.97
C GLN A 384 11.18 3.75 -0.11
N PHE A 385 11.86 3.89 1.03
CA PHE A 385 12.08 2.83 2.01
C PHE A 385 11.36 3.14 3.32
N GLY A 386 10.20 3.79 3.18
CA GLY A 386 9.37 4.19 4.30
C GLY A 386 8.77 3.00 5.03
N HIS A 387 8.40 3.24 6.28
CA HIS A 387 7.66 2.27 7.08
C HIS A 387 6.84 2.99 8.13
N TYR A 388 5.79 2.34 8.61
CA TYR A 388 5.05 2.78 9.79
C TYR A 388 4.92 1.59 10.73
N ARG A 389 5.49 1.73 11.93
CA ARG A 389 5.58 0.66 12.93
C ARG A 389 5.05 1.12 14.26
N ILE A 390 4.38 0.24 14.97
CA ILE A 390 3.94 0.45 16.34
C ILE A 390 4.50 -0.65 17.21
N TYR A 391 5.13 -0.28 18.32
CA TYR A 391 5.53 -1.19 19.38
C TYR A 391 4.61 -0.93 20.57
N GLU A 392 3.95 -1.95 21.06
CA GLU A 392 3.05 -1.86 22.21
C GLU A 392 3.44 -2.92 23.24
N LEU A 393 3.77 -2.46 24.44
CA LEU A 393 4.27 -3.35 25.50
C LEU A 393 3.19 -4.36 25.89
N GLN A 394 3.50 -5.63 25.72
CA GLN A 394 2.61 -6.75 26.02
C GLN A 394 2.88 -7.34 27.41
N LYS A 395 4.17 -7.42 27.80
CA LYS A 395 4.58 -8.05 29.04
C LYS A 395 5.95 -7.56 29.50
N ILE A 396 6.16 -7.54 30.81
CA ILE A 396 7.44 -7.36 31.50
C ILE A 396 7.65 -8.60 32.35
N ASP A 397 8.73 -9.34 32.12
CA ASP A 397 9.11 -10.56 32.83
C ASP A 397 10.39 -10.39 33.63
#